data_d4f2f2b0c40fad9e07840d244c17ad2b
#
_entry.id   d4f2f2b0c40fad9e07840d244c17ad2b
#
_cell.length_a   1.000
_cell.length_b   1.000
_cell.length_c   1.000
_cell.angle_alpha   90.00
_cell.angle_beta   90.00
_cell.angle_gamma   90.00
#
_symmetry.space_group_name_H-M   'P 1'
#
loop_
_entity.id
_entity.type
_entity.pdbx_description
1 polymer ?
#
loop_
_entity_poly.entity_id
_entity_poly.type
_entity_poly.pdbx_seq_one_letter_code
_entity_poly.pdbx_strand_id
1 'polypeptide(L)'
;MSTQVFHCRALLLRRLGETRASASDLTRLSAAQARAMASAAANGQLNGDHRGPRPLVLCGPSGAGKTSIMRKLTDEFQNTFGFSVSHTTRSPRAGESDGVDYHFVTKDNFVKLVEDGAFLEHAVFGGNMYGTSRVAVENVTETGKICILDIDVQGVKSIKKTDLNPDFVFIKPQRVEDLEPRLRKRGTETEDSIKRRLSVAAAEIAYGDTPGNFDIVIENYCIDTSYSQLRGFMLPKINALNIDMKGDDE
;
A
#
# COMPACT_ATOMS: atom_id res chain seq x y z
N MET A 1 -5.15 11.85 -9.32
CA MET A 1 -4.97 10.52 -8.74
C MET A 1 -3.93 10.61 -7.63
N SER A 2 -4.29 10.20 -6.53
CA SER A 2 -3.67 9.70 -5.29
C SER A 2 -2.36 10.27 -4.71
N THR A 3 -2.24 11.57 -4.42
CA THR A 3 -1.16 12.08 -3.54
C THR A 3 -1.37 11.72 -2.06
N GLN A 4 -2.57 11.34 -1.67
CA GLN A 4 -2.96 11.12 -0.28
C GLN A 4 -2.72 9.73 0.25
N VAL A 5 -2.80 8.74 -0.60
CA VAL A 5 -2.43 7.36 -0.29
C VAL A 5 -1.01 7.35 0.27
N PHE A 6 -0.14 8.13 -0.35
CA PHE A 6 1.27 8.19 0.00
C PHE A 6 1.61 9.05 1.23
N HIS A 7 0.84 10.09 1.53
CA HIS A 7 1.13 10.99 2.68
C HIS A 7 0.73 10.39 4.04
N CYS A 8 -0.31 9.57 4.05
CA CYS A 8 -0.79 8.93 5.27
C CYS A 8 0.09 7.77 5.75
N ARG A 9 0.80 7.15 4.84
CA ARG A 9 1.73 6.06 5.09
C ARG A 9 2.92 6.50 5.94
N ALA A 10 3.52 7.65 5.63
CA ALA A 10 4.62 8.23 6.39
C ALA A 10 4.28 8.50 7.86
N LEU A 11 3.05 8.94 8.14
CA LEU A 11 2.57 9.19 9.50
C LEU A 11 2.34 7.89 10.29
N LEU A 12 1.97 6.80 9.62
CA LEU A 12 1.74 5.51 10.26
C LEU A 12 3.05 4.78 10.58
N LEU A 13 4.01 4.76 9.65
CA LEU A 13 5.32 4.11 9.83
C LEU A 13 6.09 4.70 11.02
N ARG A 14 6.00 6.02 11.25
CA ARG A 14 6.65 6.69 12.40
C ARG A 14 6.10 6.24 13.76
N ARG A 15 4.89 5.72 13.84
CA ARG A 15 4.28 5.24 15.10
C ARG A 15 4.57 3.77 15.40
N LEU A 16 4.92 2.99 14.40
CA LEU A 16 5.16 1.54 14.57
C LEU A 16 6.56 1.21 15.12
N GLY A 17 7.40 2.24 15.43
CA GLY A 17 8.64 2.05 16.20
C GLY A 17 9.73 1.27 15.48
N GLU A 18 9.74 1.21 14.16
CA GLU A 18 10.82 0.58 13.40
C GLU A 18 12.12 1.34 13.64
N THR A 19 13.08 0.67 14.27
CA THR A 19 14.36 1.19 14.74
C THR A 19 15.16 1.80 13.58
N ARG A 20 15.70 2.99 13.84
CA ARG A 20 16.61 3.72 12.94
C ARG A 20 17.84 2.85 12.63
N ALA A 21 17.92 2.36 11.40
CA ALA A 21 19.19 1.89 10.86
C ALA A 21 20.15 3.07 10.67
N SER A 22 21.44 2.86 10.86
CA SER A 22 22.44 3.91 10.72
C SER A 22 22.64 4.30 9.24
N ALA A 23 23.09 5.54 8.97
CA ALA A 23 23.33 6.02 7.61
C ALA A 23 24.35 5.18 6.82
N SER A 24 25.26 4.46 7.51
CA SER A 24 26.23 3.53 6.90
C SER A 24 25.58 2.20 6.45
N ASP A 25 24.50 1.78 7.11
CA ASP A 25 23.77 0.57 6.75
C ASP A 25 22.85 0.81 5.54
N LEU A 26 22.32 2.03 5.40
CA LEU A 26 21.43 2.43 4.31
C LEU A 26 22.15 2.47 2.95
N THR A 27 23.42 2.89 2.90
CA THR A 27 24.21 2.90 1.65
C THR A 27 24.62 1.48 1.20
N ARG A 28 24.81 0.56 2.12
CA ARG A 28 25.09 -0.85 1.79
C ARG A 28 23.83 -1.62 1.38
N LEU A 29 22.69 -1.30 1.98
CA LEU A 29 21.39 -1.87 1.61
C LEU A 29 20.97 -1.49 0.19
N SER A 30 21.20 -0.25 -0.26
CA SER A 30 20.84 0.17 -1.62
C SER A 30 21.58 -0.59 -2.72
N ALA A 31 22.86 -0.89 -2.53
CA ALA A 31 23.65 -1.67 -3.48
C ALA A 31 23.32 -3.18 -3.45
N ALA A 32 23.00 -3.72 -2.29
CA ALA A 32 22.57 -5.10 -2.14
C ALA A 32 21.15 -5.31 -2.68
N GLN A 33 20.25 -4.36 -2.45
CA GLN A 33 18.91 -4.37 -3.03
C GLN A 33 18.92 -4.24 -4.55
N ALA A 34 19.77 -3.38 -5.12
CA ALA A 34 19.95 -3.29 -6.57
C ALA A 34 20.53 -4.60 -7.17
N ARG A 35 21.43 -5.27 -6.46
CA ARG A 35 21.94 -6.59 -6.85
C ARG A 35 20.91 -7.71 -6.71
N ALA A 36 20.11 -7.69 -5.66
CA ALA A 36 19.00 -8.64 -5.46
C ALA A 36 17.91 -8.44 -6.52
N MET A 37 17.57 -7.20 -6.88
CA MET A 37 16.67 -6.88 -7.98
C MET A 37 17.20 -7.35 -9.33
N ALA A 38 18.49 -7.15 -9.62
CA ALA A 38 19.13 -7.62 -10.85
C ALA A 38 19.21 -9.16 -10.90
N SER A 39 19.42 -9.82 -9.76
CA SER A 39 19.43 -11.28 -9.65
C SER A 39 18.02 -11.89 -9.81
N ALA A 40 16.99 -11.27 -9.26
CA ALA A 40 15.60 -11.71 -9.40
C ALA A 40 15.09 -11.55 -10.84
N ALA A 41 15.49 -10.48 -11.52
CA ALA A 41 15.18 -10.27 -12.95
C ALA A 41 15.91 -11.27 -13.87
N ALA A 42 17.12 -11.69 -13.50
CA ALA A 42 17.91 -12.65 -14.29
C ALA A 42 17.43 -14.10 -14.15
N ASN A 43 16.75 -14.43 -13.06
CA ASN A 43 16.20 -15.78 -12.79
C ASN A 43 14.70 -15.83 -13.10
N GLY A 44 14.27 -15.58 -14.32
CA GLY A 44 12.88 -15.60 -14.81
C GLY A 44 12.02 -16.84 -14.49
N GLN A 45 12.19 -17.44 -13.32
CA GLN A 45 11.41 -18.53 -12.76
C GLN A 45 11.20 -18.31 -11.26
N LEU A 46 10.23 -17.45 -10.92
CA LEU A 46 9.60 -17.53 -9.61
C LEU A 46 8.30 -18.32 -9.78
N ASN A 47 8.41 -19.63 -9.56
CA ASN A 47 7.27 -20.52 -9.38
C ASN A 47 6.45 -19.98 -8.19
N GLY A 48 5.14 -19.78 -8.40
CA GLY A 48 4.20 -19.13 -7.54
C GLY A 48 3.94 -19.83 -6.20
N ASP A 49 4.89 -19.75 -5.30
CA ASP A 49 4.66 -20.07 -3.90
C ASP A 49 5.10 -18.83 -3.08
N HIS A 50 4.17 -17.91 -2.89
CA HIS A 50 4.35 -16.78 -1.97
C HIS A 50 4.55 -17.36 -0.57
N ARG A 51 5.81 -17.47 -0.16
CA ARG A 51 6.18 -17.89 1.20
C ARG A 51 5.90 -16.74 2.16
N GLY A 52 4.69 -16.66 2.68
CA GLY A 52 4.32 -15.65 3.66
C GLY A 52 2.83 -15.32 3.65
N PRO A 53 2.40 -14.47 4.58
CA PRO A 53 1.00 -14.05 4.67
C PRO A 53 0.52 -13.34 3.40
N ARG A 54 -0.71 -13.63 2.98
CA ARG A 54 -1.33 -12.93 1.84
C ARG A 54 -1.39 -11.42 2.12
N PRO A 55 -0.90 -10.58 1.20
CA PRO A 55 -0.98 -9.13 1.37
C PRO A 55 -2.43 -8.63 1.41
N LEU A 56 -2.65 -7.48 2.07
CA LEU A 56 -3.92 -6.76 2.10
C LEU A 56 -3.86 -5.55 1.16
N VAL A 57 -4.67 -5.55 0.13
CA VAL A 57 -4.86 -4.39 -0.75
C VAL A 57 -6.07 -3.60 -0.30
N LEU A 58 -5.85 -2.35 0.12
CA LEU A 58 -6.88 -1.38 0.43
C LEU A 58 -7.05 -0.42 -0.74
N CYS A 59 -8.26 -0.32 -1.28
CA CYS A 59 -8.60 0.57 -2.37
C CYS A 59 -9.85 1.39 -2.04
N GLY A 60 -10.09 2.45 -2.78
CA GLY A 60 -11.26 3.32 -2.67
C GLY A 60 -10.92 4.78 -2.86
N PRO A 61 -11.92 5.65 -3.10
CA PRO A 61 -11.69 7.04 -3.43
C PRO A 61 -11.01 7.81 -2.30
N SER A 62 -10.33 8.89 -2.69
CA SER A 62 -9.73 9.82 -1.74
C SER A 62 -10.83 10.42 -0.84
N GLY A 63 -10.64 10.37 0.48
CA GLY A 63 -11.65 10.83 1.43
C GLY A 63 -12.59 9.73 1.93
N ALA A 64 -12.53 8.51 1.39
CA ALA A 64 -13.35 7.39 1.84
C ALA A 64 -13.06 6.92 3.27
N GLY A 65 -11.93 7.31 3.87
CA GLY A 65 -11.58 6.98 5.26
C GLY A 65 -10.64 5.78 5.42
N LYS A 66 -10.05 5.27 4.34
CA LYS A 66 -9.10 4.14 4.33
C LYS A 66 -8.06 4.21 5.45
N THR A 67 -7.34 5.33 5.52
CA THR A 67 -6.27 5.53 6.52
C THR A 67 -6.76 5.44 7.95
N SER A 68 -7.94 5.99 8.25
CA SER A 68 -8.48 5.96 9.61
C SER A 68 -8.86 4.55 10.03
N ILE A 69 -9.45 3.77 9.12
CA ILE A 69 -9.82 2.37 9.35
C ILE A 69 -8.56 1.50 9.48
N MET A 70 -7.61 1.69 8.57
CA MET A 70 -6.33 0.99 8.56
C MET A 70 -5.54 1.22 9.86
N ARG A 71 -5.51 2.49 10.34
CA ARG A 71 -4.85 2.82 11.60
C ARG A 71 -5.46 2.10 12.79
N LYS A 72 -6.80 2.01 12.88
CA LYS A 72 -7.45 1.22 13.93
C LYS A 72 -7.02 -0.24 13.87
N LEU A 73 -6.91 -0.83 12.68
CA LEU A 73 -6.48 -2.21 12.50
C LEU A 73 -5.03 -2.42 12.97
N THR A 74 -4.12 -1.54 12.57
CA THR A 74 -2.70 -1.63 12.96
C THR A 74 -2.46 -1.29 14.42
N ASP A 75 -3.26 -0.40 15.01
CA ASP A 75 -3.19 -0.06 16.44
C ASP A 75 -3.70 -1.23 17.32
N GLU A 76 -4.75 -1.98 16.88
CA GLU A 76 -5.24 -3.16 17.60
C GLU A 76 -4.32 -4.37 17.46
N PHE A 77 -3.83 -4.64 16.25
CA PHE A 77 -2.98 -5.80 15.94
C PHE A 77 -1.53 -5.36 15.70
N GLN A 78 -0.87 -4.91 16.75
CA GLN A 78 0.52 -4.47 16.68
C GLN A 78 1.44 -5.61 16.20
N ASN A 79 2.42 -5.26 15.38
CA ASN A 79 3.40 -6.20 14.77
C ASN A 79 2.84 -7.22 13.77
N THR A 80 1.53 -7.28 13.53
CA THR A 80 0.91 -8.18 12.54
C THR A 80 1.00 -7.65 11.12
N PHE A 81 1.07 -6.33 10.97
CA PHE A 81 1.07 -5.66 9.68
C PHE A 81 2.36 -4.90 9.41
N GLY A 82 2.73 -4.82 8.14
CA GLY A 82 3.80 -3.94 7.66
C GLY A 82 3.37 -3.24 6.37
N PHE A 83 4.09 -2.16 6.00
CA PHE A 83 3.83 -1.41 4.77
C PHE A 83 4.98 -1.62 3.80
N SER A 84 4.68 -1.97 2.56
CA SER A 84 5.70 -1.96 1.51
C SER A 84 6.20 -0.53 1.30
N VAL A 85 7.49 -0.26 1.28
CA VAL A 85 8.05 1.06 0.95
C VAL A 85 8.03 1.24 -0.56
N SER A 86 7.23 2.21 -1.06
CA SER A 86 7.09 2.47 -2.49
C SER A 86 8.26 3.29 -3.02
N HIS A 87 8.53 3.18 -4.32
CA HIS A 87 9.49 4.01 -5.04
C HIS A 87 8.82 5.30 -5.53
N THR A 88 9.58 6.39 -5.59
CA THR A 88 9.10 7.64 -6.19
C THR A 88 10.23 8.44 -6.82
N THR A 89 9.89 9.19 -7.88
CA THR A 89 10.80 10.18 -8.49
C THR A 89 10.64 11.57 -7.89
N ARG A 90 9.73 11.74 -6.94
CA ARG A 90 9.56 12.99 -6.19
C ARG A 90 10.72 13.19 -5.22
N SER A 91 11.18 14.43 -5.10
CA SER A 91 12.16 14.77 -4.07
C SER A 91 11.58 14.57 -2.66
N PRO A 92 12.43 14.17 -1.67
CA PRO A 92 12.02 14.06 -0.28
C PRO A 92 11.49 15.40 0.26
N ARG A 93 10.48 15.34 1.13
CA ARG A 93 10.03 16.49 1.92
C ARG A 93 10.79 16.59 3.23
N ALA A 94 10.69 17.74 3.90
CA ALA A 94 11.26 17.90 5.23
C ALA A 94 10.77 16.80 6.19
N GLY A 95 11.70 16.06 6.74
CA GLY A 95 11.46 14.96 7.66
C GLY A 95 11.13 13.62 7.02
N GLU A 96 11.12 13.46 5.70
CA GLU A 96 11.07 12.16 5.02
C GLU A 96 12.48 11.57 4.88
N SER A 97 12.58 10.25 5.00
CA SER A 97 13.84 9.50 4.91
C SER A 97 13.75 8.44 3.83
N ASP A 98 14.85 8.30 3.04
CA ASP A 98 14.96 7.26 2.03
C ASP A 98 14.93 5.87 2.67
N GLY A 99 14.25 4.91 2.01
CA GLY A 99 14.07 3.56 2.49
C GLY A 99 13.05 3.41 3.65
N VAL A 100 12.53 4.52 4.18
CA VAL A 100 11.52 4.53 5.26
C VAL A 100 10.19 5.06 4.73
N ASP A 101 10.18 6.31 4.27
CA ASP A 101 8.96 6.94 3.73
C ASP A 101 8.74 6.52 2.27
N TYR A 102 9.82 6.55 1.48
CA TYR A 102 9.92 6.10 0.09
C TYR A 102 11.34 5.65 -0.23
N HIS A 103 11.49 4.87 -1.29
CA HIS A 103 12.73 4.78 -2.04
C HIS A 103 12.75 5.93 -3.05
N PHE A 104 13.51 6.98 -2.76
CA PHE A 104 13.62 8.14 -3.64
C PHE A 104 14.62 7.84 -4.75
N VAL A 105 14.14 7.73 -5.99
CA VAL A 105 14.95 7.36 -7.15
C VAL A 105 14.88 8.43 -8.24
N THR A 106 15.90 8.46 -9.11
CA THR A 106 15.86 9.31 -10.31
C THR A 106 14.81 8.79 -11.30
N LYS A 107 14.36 9.66 -12.21
CA LYS A 107 13.39 9.27 -13.25
C LYS A 107 13.94 8.15 -14.12
N ASP A 108 15.24 8.22 -14.51
CA ASP A 108 15.88 7.22 -15.36
C ASP A 108 15.95 5.86 -14.65
N ASN A 109 16.29 5.84 -13.36
CA ASN A 109 16.29 4.61 -12.57
C ASN A 109 14.87 4.04 -12.42
N PHE A 110 13.86 4.90 -12.25
CA PHE A 110 12.47 4.44 -12.17
C PHE A 110 12.02 3.79 -13.49
N VAL A 111 12.33 4.43 -14.64
CA VAL A 111 12.00 3.89 -15.97
C VAL A 111 12.69 2.54 -16.16
N LYS A 112 13.98 2.42 -15.80
CA LYS A 112 14.68 1.15 -15.85
C LYS A 112 14.02 0.07 -15.01
N LEU A 113 13.58 0.40 -13.77
CA LEU A 113 12.84 -0.55 -12.91
C LEU A 113 11.50 -0.98 -13.53
N VAL A 114 10.82 -0.08 -14.28
CA VAL A 114 9.62 -0.44 -15.05
C VAL A 114 9.96 -1.41 -16.18
N GLU A 115 11.01 -1.14 -16.96
CA GLU A 115 11.47 -2.00 -18.06
C GLU A 115 11.93 -3.37 -17.56
N ASP A 116 12.58 -3.42 -16.40
CA ASP A 116 13.02 -4.66 -15.74
C ASP A 116 11.86 -5.44 -15.09
N GLY A 117 10.61 -4.92 -15.15
CA GLY A 117 9.44 -5.57 -14.55
C GLY A 117 9.45 -5.64 -13.02
N ALA A 118 10.22 -4.75 -12.36
CA ALA A 118 10.40 -4.77 -10.90
C ALA A 118 9.14 -4.35 -10.12
N PHE A 119 8.18 -3.67 -10.78
CA PHE A 119 6.98 -3.15 -10.13
C PHE A 119 5.77 -4.07 -10.31
N LEU A 120 5.06 -4.31 -9.21
CA LEU A 120 3.71 -4.91 -9.22
C LEU A 120 2.68 -3.94 -9.78
N GLU A 121 2.84 -2.65 -9.46
CA GLU A 121 2.04 -1.54 -9.98
C GLU A 121 2.88 -0.28 -10.04
N HIS A 122 2.59 0.60 -10.97
CA HIS A 122 3.17 1.95 -11.01
C HIS A 122 2.18 2.94 -11.63
N ALA A 123 2.33 4.23 -11.27
CA ALA A 123 1.49 5.31 -11.77
C ALA A 123 2.28 6.63 -11.86
N VAL A 124 1.82 7.53 -12.72
CA VAL A 124 2.32 8.92 -12.79
C VAL A 124 1.32 9.83 -12.10
N PHE A 125 1.82 10.65 -11.19
CA PHE A 125 1.01 11.62 -10.48
C PHE A 125 1.75 12.93 -10.23
N GLY A 126 1.13 14.07 -10.56
CA GLY A 126 1.71 15.40 -10.36
C GLY A 126 3.10 15.57 -10.99
N GLY A 127 3.35 14.93 -12.13
CA GLY A 127 4.64 14.93 -12.81
C GLY A 127 5.69 13.98 -12.22
N ASN A 128 5.37 13.27 -11.15
CA ASN A 128 6.25 12.28 -10.53
C ASN A 128 5.71 10.86 -10.74
N MET A 129 6.62 9.90 -10.73
CA MET A 129 6.31 8.48 -10.82
C MET A 129 6.29 7.86 -9.42
N TYR A 130 5.41 6.89 -9.23
CA TYR A 130 5.26 6.12 -7.99
C TYR A 130 5.08 4.65 -8.36
N GLY A 131 5.62 3.74 -7.57
CA GLY A 131 5.44 2.31 -7.82
C GLY A 131 5.73 1.45 -6.60
N THR A 132 5.02 0.34 -6.50
CA THR A 132 5.22 -0.69 -5.48
C THR A 132 5.98 -1.84 -6.11
N SER A 133 7.21 -2.07 -5.66
CA SER A 133 8.01 -3.19 -6.17
C SER A 133 7.62 -4.51 -5.50
N ARG A 134 7.84 -5.62 -6.21
CA ARG A 134 7.67 -6.97 -5.69
C ARG A 134 8.53 -7.19 -4.44
N VAL A 135 9.79 -6.83 -4.50
CA VAL A 135 10.75 -6.96 -3.39
C VAL A 135 10.29 -6.19 -2.14
N ALA A 136 9.68 -5.01 -2.29
CA ALA A 136 9.18 -4.26 -1.15
C ALA A 136 8.00 -4.97 -0.44
N VAL A 137 7.21 -5.75 -1.15
CA VAL A 137 6.15 -6.58 -0.57
C VAL A 137 6.74 -7.83 0.08
N GLU A 138 7.64 -8.51 -0.62
CA GLU A 138 8.33 -9.71 -0.13
C GLU A 138 9.09 -9.44 1.16
N ASN A 139 9.86 -8.35 1.24
CA ASN A 139 10.57 -7.94 2.45
C ASN A 139 9.65 -7.82 3.68
N VAL A 140 8.40 -7.42 3.51
CA VAL A 140 7.42 -7.37 4.61
C VAL A 140 6.89 -8.77 4.93
N THR A 141 6.49 -9.54 3.92
CA THR A 141 5.89 -10.87 4.13
C THR A 141 6.89 -11.88 4.66
N GLU A 142 8.18 -11.77 4.31
CA GLU A 142 9.27 -12.60 4.87
C GLU A 142 9.48 -12.38 6.38
N THR A 143 9.03 -11.23 6.92
CA THR A 143 9.01 -11.01 8.38
C THR A 143 7.79 -11.63 9.08
N GLY A 144 6.99 -12.43 8.37
CA GLY A 144 5.75 -13.02 8.90
C GLY A 144 4.58 -12.04 9.01
N LYS A 145 4.72 -10.80 8.50
CA LYS A 145 3.68 -9.77 8.58
C LYS A 145 2.81 -9.72 7.33
N ILE A 146 1.54 -9.35 7.49
CA ILE A 146 0.65 -9.03 6.38
C ILE A 146 1.07 -7.69 5.79
N CYS A 147 1.51 -7.68 4.54
CA CYS A 147 1.87 -6.45 3.84
C CYS A 147 0.62 -5.67 3.42
N ILE A 148 0.50 -4.42 3.84
CA ILE A 148 -0.59 -3.53 3.42
C ILE A 148 -0.16 -2.69 2.21
N LEU A 149 -0.99 -2.74 1.15
CA LEU A 149 -0.89 -1.90 -0.04
C LEU A 149 -2.11 -0.98 -0.10
N ASP A 150 -1.91 0.33 0.06
CA ASP A 150 -2.97 1.34 -0.14
C ASP A 150 -2.81 1.94 -1.54
N ILE A 151 -3.55 1.43 -2.51
CA ILE A 151 -3.42 1.73 -3.94
C ILE A 151 -4.75 2.16 -4.55
N ASP A 152 -4.69 2.79 -5.72
CA ASP A 152 -5.88 3.16 -6.49
C ASP A 152 -6.40 1.98 -7.35
N VAL A 153 -7.52 2.21 -8.05
CA VAL A 153 -8.13 1.21 -8.94
C VAL A 153 -7.19 0.76 -10.06
N GLN A 154 -6.29 1.63 -10.54
CA GLN A 154 -5.34 1.23 -11.59
C GLN A 154 -4.28 0.27 -11.03
N GLY A 155 -3.80 0.56 -9.81
CA GLY A 155 -2.91 -0.35 -9.07
C GLY A 155 -3.58 -1.71 -8.82
N VAL A 156 -4.87 -1.73 -8.40
CA VAL A 156 -5.64 -2.99 -8.26
C VAL A 156 -5.68 -3.77 -9.56
N LYS A 157 -6.00 -3.11 -10.69
CA LYS A 157 -6.02 -3.77 -12.01
C LYS A 157 -4.66 -4.33 -12.42
N SER A 158 -3.58 -3.68 -12.03
CA SER A 158 -2.21 -4.14 -12.29
C SER A 158 -1.88 -5.35 -11.43
N ILE A 159 -2.15 -5.29 -10.12
CA ILE A 159 -1.89 -6.41 -9.19
C ILE A 159 -2.72 -7.65 -9.53
N LYS A 160 -3.96 -7.50 -9.98
CA LYS A 160 -4.78 -8.63 -10.44
C LYS A 160 -4.19 -9.41 -11.63
N LYS A 161 -3.23 -8.84 -12.35
CA LYS A 161 -2.52 -9.52 -13.44
C LYS A 161 -1.25 -10.23 -12.96
N THR A 162 -0.88 -10.08 -11.71
CA THR A 162 0.27 -10.72 -11.09
C THR A 162 -0.14 -11.97 -10.31
N ASP A 163 0.83 -12.74 -9.89
CA ASP A 163 0.70 -13.93 -9.04
C ASP A 163 0.61 -13.62 -7.55
N LEU A 164 0.57 -12.35 -7.14
CA LEU A 164 0.62 -11.93 -5.73
C LEU A 164 -0.54 -12.45 -4.87
N ASN A 165 -1.71 -12.67 -5.46
CA ASN A 165 -2.92 -13.18 -4.80
C ASN A 165 -3.27 -12.52 -3.45
N PRO A 166 -3.37 -11.18 -3.36
CA PRO A 166 -3.70 -10.50 -2.12
C PRO A 166 -5.20 -10.59 -1.79
N ASP A 167 -5.54 -10.20 -0.57
CA ASP A 167 -6.93 -9.92 -0.18
C ASP A 167 -7.30 -8.50 -0.62
N PHE A 168 -8.33 -8.34 -1.44
CA PHE A 168 -8.77 -7.04 -1.96
C PHE A 168 -9.94 -6.48 -1.17
N VAL A 169 -9.75 -5.32 -0.55
CA VAL A 169 -10.77 -4.60 0.22
C VAL A 169 -11.05 -3.24 -0.42
N PHE A 170 -12.32 -2.96 -0.71
CA PHE A 170 -12.74 -1.65 -1.21
C PHE A 170 -13.48 -0.88 -0.13
N ILE A 171 -13.06 0.37 0.15
CA ILE A 171 -13.72 1.27 1.08
C ILE A 171 -14.33 2.41 0.30
N LYS A 172 -15.66 2.53 0.36
CA LYS A 172 -16.41 3.60 -0.29
C LYS A 172 -17.12 4.51 0.71
N PRO A 173 -17.36 5.78 0.37
CA PRO A 173 -18.26 6.62 1.14
C PRO A 173 -19.69 6.15 0.99
N GLN A 174 -20.58 6.56 1.89
CA GLN A 174 -22.02 6.33 1.75
C GLN A 174 -22.56 7.10 0.53
N ARG A 175 -22.09 8.34 0.34
CA ARG A 175 -22.44 9.19 -0.79
C ARG A 175 -21.17 9.86 -1.35
N VAL A 176 -21.15 10.08 -2.66
CA VAL A 176 -20.00 10.73 -3.33
C VAL A 176 -19.81 12.16 -2.79
N GLU A 177 -20.88 12.84 -2.47
CA GLU A 177 -20.88 14.20 -1.94
C GLU A 177 -20.16 14.31 -0.59
N ASP A 178 -20.10 13.22 0.19
CA ASP A 178 -19.42 13.20 1.49
C ASP A 178 -17.88 13.32 1.33
N LEU A 179 -17.35 13.10 0.14
CA LEU A 179 -15.91 13.17 -0.12
C LEU A 179 -15.39 14.61 -0.12
N GLU A 180 -16.11 15.56 -0.70
CA GLU A 180 -15.65 16.93 -0.83
C GLU A 180 -15.39 17.61 0.53
N PRO A 181 -16.33 17.60 1.51
CA PRO A 181 -16.08 18.16 2.83
C PRO A 181 -14.89 17.50 3.54
N ARG A 182 -14.73 16.18 3.38
CA ARG A 182 -13.62 15.43 3.97
C ARG A 182 -12.28 15.80 3.34
N LEU A 183 -12.23 16.04 2.04
CA LEU A 183 -11.03 16.52 1.33
C LEU A 183 -10.66 17.95 1.75
N ARG A 184 -11.64 18.86 1.83
CA ARG A 184 -11.44 20.26 2.27
C ARG A 184 -10.93 20.36 3.70
N LYS A 185 -11.49 19.57 4.62
CA LYS A 185 -11.09 19.53 6.04
C LYS A 185 -9.61 19.19 6.26
N ARG A 186 -8.96 18.55 5.30
CA ARG A 186 -7.53 18.20 5.39
C ARG A 186 -6.60 19.39 5.21
N GLY A 187 -7.06 20.49 4.58
CA GLY A 187 -6.31 21.73 4.42
C GLY A 187 -5.05 21.66 3.53
N THR A 188 -4.78 20.49 2.91
CA THR A 188 -3.56 20.24 2.11
C THR A 188 -3.82 20.15 0.61
N GLU A 189 -5.07 20.32 0.19
CA GLU A 189 -5.50 20.17 -1.20
C GLU A 189 -5.81 21.50 -1.85
N THR A 190 -5.40 21.69 -3.10
CA THR A 190 -5.86 22.81 -3.94
C THR A 190 -7.24 22.51 -4.52
N GLU A 191 -8.00 23.55 -4.92
CA GLU A 191 -9.31 23.39 -5.57
C GLU A 191 -9.25 22.48 -6.81
N ASP A 192 -8.21 22.61 -7.62
CA ASP A 192 -8.02 21.75 -8.80
C ASP A 192 -7.72 20.29 -8.43
N SER A 193 -7.03 20.08 -7.31
CA SER A 193 -6.81 18.73 -6.77
C SER A 193 -8.12 18.11 -6.31
N ILE A 194 -8.95 18.85 -5.58
CA ILE A 194 -10.27 18.41 -5.11
C ILE A 194 -11.16 18.04 -6.31
N LYS A 195 -11.30 18.94 -7.29
CA LYS A 195 -12.12 18.69 -8.49
C LYS A 195 -11.68 17.43 -9.23
N ARG A 196 -10.37 17.24 -9.45
CA ARG A 196 -9.84 16.03 -10.11
C ARG A 196 -10.17 14.76 -9.34
N ARG A 197 -10.07 14.79 -8.00
CA ARG A 197 -10.37 13.64 -7.14
C ARG A 197 -11.84 13.28 -7.16
N LEU A 198 -12.72 14.27 -7.13
CA LEU A 198 -14.16 14.07 -7.20
C LEU A 198 -14.58 13.55 -8.59
N SER A 199 -13.96 14.03 -9.67
CA SER A 199 -14.29 13.59 -11.03
C SER A 199 -13.98 12.12 -11.29
N VAL A 200 -12.99 11.53 -10.58
CA VAL A 200 -12.66 10.10 -10.73
C VAL A 200 -13.38 9.20 -9.71
N ALA A 201 -13.87 9.78 -8.62
CA ALA A 201 -14.47 9.02 -7.51
C ALA A 201 -15.66 8.16 -7.94
N ALA A 202 -16.52 8.69 -8.79
CA ALA A 202 -17.69 7.95 -9.30
C ALA A 202 -17.27 6.70 -10.10
N ALA A 203 -16.24 6.80 -10.93
CA ALA A 203 -15.72 5.67 -11.69
C ALA A 203 -15.00 4.65 -10.78
N GLU A 204 -14.29 5.12 -9.76
CA GLU A 204 -13.68 4.25 -8.75
C GLU A 204 -14.72 3.47 -7.95
N ILE A 205 -15.81 4.12 -7.55
CA ILE A 205 -16.93 3.48 -6.84
C ILE A 205 -17.63 2.46 -7.74
N ALA A 206 -17.94 2.82 -8.98
CA ALA A 206 -18.54 1.89 -9.94
C ALA A 206 -17.69 0.64 -10.16
N TYR A 207 -16.37 0.79 -10.23
CA TYR A 207 -15.46 -0.36 -10.29
C TYR A 207 -15.47 -1.17 -8.98
N GLY A 208 -15.52 -0.50 -7.83
CA GLY A 208 -15.59 -1.13 -6.51
C GLY A 208 -16.87 -1.94 -6.32
N ASP A 209 -18.00 -1.44 -6.81
CA ASP A 209 -19.32 -2.09 -6.71
C ASP A 209 -19.50 -3.24 -7.74
N THR A 210 -18.58 -3.38 -8.71
CA THR A 210 -18.64 -4.47 -9.68
C THR A 210 -18.29 -5.81 -8.99
N PRO A 211 -19.21 -6.82 -9.00
CA PRO A 211 -18.97 -8.11 -8.37
C PRO A 211 -17.67 -8.78 -8.88
N GLY A 212 -16.90 -9.36 -7.96
CA GLY A 212 -15.64 -10.06 -8.27
C GLY A 212 -14.40 -9.13 -8.37
N ASN A 213 -14.58 -7.81 -8.25
CA ASN A 213 -13.44 -6.90 -8.22
C ASN A 213 -12.76 -6.84 -6.85
N PHE A 214 -13.49 -7.08 -5.78
CA PHE A 214 -12.97 -7.07 -4.41
C PHE A 214 -13.58 -8.23 -3.60
N ASP A 215 -12.83 -8.72 -2.62
CA ASP A 215 -13.29 -9.78 -1.72
C ASP A 215 -14.34 -9.24 -0.74
N ILE A 216 -14.20 -7.96 -0.35
CA ILE A 216 -15.18 -7.24 0.47
C ILE A 216 -15.26 -5.77 0.07
N VAL A 217 -16.48 -5.23 0.07
CA VAL A 217 -16.77 -3.80 -0.12
C VAL A 217 -17.36 -3.27 1.19
N ILE A 218 -16.71 -2.25 1.77
CA ILE A 218 -17.09 -1.64 3.03
C ILE A 218 -17.60 -0.21 2.77
N GLU A 219 -18.86 0.03 3.10
CA GLU A 219 -19.45 1.37 3.04
C GLU A 219 -19.16 2.14 4.33
N ASN A 220 -18.37 3.22 4.23
CA ASN A 220 -17.92 3.99 5.38
C ASN A 220 -18.81 5.18 5.69
N TYR A 221 -19.90 4.94 6.41
CA TYR A 221 -20.72 5.97 7.06
C TYR A 221 -20.28 6.24 8.50
N CYS A 222 -19.80 5.23 9.21
CA CYS A 222 -19.26 5.29 10.57
C CYS A 222 -17.95 4.51 10.65
N ILE A 223 -16.91 5.16 11.18
CA ILE A 223 -15.57 4.59 11.21
C ILE A 223 -15.51 3.29 12.04
N ASP A 224 -16.25 3.23 13.15
CA ASP A 224 -16.25 2.08 14.06
C ASP A 224 -16.95 0.87 13.45
N THR A 225 -18.08 1.10 12.77
CA THR A 225 -18.79 0.04 12.05
C THR A 225 -17.97 -0.48 10.88
N SER A 226 -17.36 0.42 10.11
CA SER A 226 -16.50 0.05 8.98
C SER A 226 -15.24 -0.68 9.43
N TYR A 227 -14.67 -0.25 10.56
CA TYR A 227 -13.58 -0.97 11.20
C TYR A 227 -13.99 -2.38 11.63
N SER A 228 -15.15 -2.53 12.26
CA SER A 228 -15.67 -3.83 12.69
C SER A 228 -15.84 -4.81 11.52
N GLN A 229 -16.26 -4.31 10.35
CA GLN A 229 -16.35 -5.13 9.12
C GLN A 229 -14.96 -5.56 8.62
N LEU A 230 -14.00 -4.62 8.53
CA LEU A 230 -12.63 -4.95 8.14
C LEU A 230 -11.98 -5.92 9.13
N ARG A 231 -12.16 -5.66 10.43
CA ARG A 231 -11.66 -6.54 11.49
C ARG A 231 -12.22 -7.96 11.37
N GLY A 232 -13.53 -8.10 11.18
CA GLY A 232 -14.18 -9.40 10.99
C GLY A 232 -13.65 -10.16 9.78
N PHE A 233 -13.37 -9.47 8.68
CA PHE A 233 -12.76 -10.04 7.47
C PHE A 233 -11.31 -10.48 7.70
N MET A 234 -10.51 -9.69 8.45
CA MET A 234 -9.10 -9.97 8.68
C MET A 234 -8.83 -10.94 9.84
N LEU A 235 -9.71 -11.01 10.83
CA LEU A 235 -9.48 -11.78 12.06
C LEU A 235 -9.15 -13.26 11.83
N PRO A 236 -9.83 -14.02 10.95
CA PRO A 236 -9.47 -15.41 10.66
C PRO A 236 -8.04 -15.55 10.10
N LYS A 237 -7.61 -14.59 9.29
CA LYS A 237 -6.29 -14.56 8.65
C LYS A 237 -5.19 -14.24 9.65
N ILE A 238 -5.44 -13.28 10.55
CA ILE A 238 -4.55 -12.91 11.65
C ILE A 238 -4.39 -14.09 12.61
N ASN A 239 -5.48 -14.79 12.93
CA ASN A 239 -5.42 -15.95 13.82
C ASN A 239 -4.65 -17.12 13.20
N ALA A 240 -4.76 -17.33 11.89
CA ALA A 240 -3.98 -18.36 11.20
C ALA A 240 -2.46 -18.09 11.31
N LEU A 241 -2.03 -16.84 11.14
CA LEU A 241 -0.61 -16.47 11.31
C LEU A 241 -0.08 -16.76 12.72
N ASN A 242 -0.89 -16.48 13.74
CA ASN A 242 -0.49 -16.72 15.14
C ASN A 242 -0.39 -18.21 15.49
N ILE A 243 -1.02 -19.08 14.71
CA ILE A 243 -0.92 -20.54 14.87
C ILE A 243 0.36 -21.04 14.21
N ASP A 244 0.65 -20.59 13.00
CA ASP A 244 1.83 -20.99 12.24
C ASP A 244 3.13 -20.58 12.96
N MET A 245 3.17 -19.37 13.55
CA MET A 245 4.34 -18.90 14.33
C MET A 245 4.58 -19.64 15.65
N LYS A 246 3.60 -20.41 16.16
CA LYS A 246 3.75 -21.22 17.38
C LYS A 246 4.14 -22.67 17.08
N GLY A 247 4.00 -23.10 15.85
CA GLY A 247 4.34 -24.46 15.41
C GLY A 247 5.82 -24.67 15.11
N ASP A 248 6.59 -23.59 14.90
CA ASP A 248 8.01 -23.66 14.57
C ASP A 248 8.92 -23.64 15.81
N ASP A 249 8.36 -23.48 17.03
CA ASP A 249 9.09 -23.46 18.32
C ASP A 249 9.02 -24.81 19.09
N GLU A 250 8.50 -25.89 18.52
CA GLU A 250 8.53 -27.24 19.03
C GLU A 250 9.45 -28.14 18.15
#